data_a1336f421c781b91462d995b782bbe4f
#
_entry.id   a1336f421c781b91462d995b782bbe4f
#
_cell.length_a   1.000
_cell.length_b   1.000
_cell.length_c   1.000
_cell.angle_alpha   90.00
_cell.angle_beta   90.00
_cell.angle_gamma   90.00
#
_symmetry.space_group_name_H-M   'P 1'
#
loop_
_entity.id
_entity.type
_entity.pdbx_description
1 polymer ?
#
loop_
_entity_poly.entity_id
_entity_poly.type
_entity_poly.pdbx_seq_one_letter_code
_entity_poly.pdbx_strand_id
1 'polypeptide(L)'
;REIVEAGEVLVRIIRTPDTVYRGILRPVPLALEVIEADRLAGDKDTYAARLSADNGNRIIRGVEVDDLGKPVAYWIYKDHPLQPYAFTRTPERIPANEIMHLFRRDRVGQTRGVTWFAPALSWIRDLGTYVDNELQASAVASCFTVAIKTHTPVGNLFDPDGGTGTDTAGNRQRYVEPGMIMELQPGEDVVGLNPGRPNAGAEPWIQLILRGIAVGTGLSYEVVARDYSQTSYSSSRTSQLEDRRRFRCWQQYLIRHLCQPVWDAFSDAAAISAIQGFATSTELLEDRRRFAPVEWQTPEWEWVDPQSEQTASEMALNSFTDTYQNVLGSRGRSFRSVFYQRAKEERMRKKLGLITPEERQQQISAAQTAAMAPAESPTAQSSPTQPQEQRQTGSGEMMGLSTLQFNRNRKAIAKTLEDLANKTISQTQARVFLSSIGMSAENVEALINDAIDGSVDTKLPEASDAV
;
A
#
# COMPACT_ATOMS: atom_id res chain seq x y z
N ARG A 1 -6.53 15.40 1.41
CA ARG A 1 -6.71 15.83 2.79
C ARG A 1 -8.14 16.31 3.00
N GLU A 2 -8.61 17.34 2.30
CA GLU A 2 -9.96 17.93 2.45
C GLU A 2 -11.10 16.90 2.37
N ILE A 3 -11.05 15.95 1.41
CA ILE A 3 -12.06 14.90 1.29
C ILE A 3 -12.16 14.05 2.56
N VAL A 4 -11.06 13.85 3.27
CA VAL A 4 -11.02 13.03 4.49
C VAL A 4 -11.48 13.84 5.70
N GLU A 5 -10.98 15.07 5.85
CA GLU A 5 -11.24 15.94 7.00
C GLU A 5 -12.62 16.60 6.91
N ALA A 6 -12.89 17.35 5.86
CA ALA A 6 -14.18 18.03 5.65
C ALA A 6 -15.25 17.12 5.03
N GLY A 7 -14.84 16.01 4.42
CA GLY A 7 -15.73 15.07 3.73
C GLY A 7 -15.91 15.38 2.24
N GLU A 8 -15.54 16.57 1.79
CA GLU A 8 -15.70 17.02 0.41
C GLU A 8 -14.67 18.07 0.03
N VAL A 9 -14.46 18.21 -1.27
CA VAL A 9 -13.68 19.30 -1.85
C VAL A 9 -14.25 19.63 -3.23
N LEU A 10 -14.18 20.91 -3.60
CA LEU A 10 -14.57 21.35 -4.93
C LEU A 10 -13.32 21.77 -5.70
N VAL A 11 -13.30 21.44 -6.99
CA VAL A 11 -12.24 21.89 -7.90
C VAL A 11 -12.91 22.60 -9.07
N ARG A 12 -12.62 23.89 -9.21
CA ARG A 12 -13.13 24.72 -10.31
C ARG A 12 -12.17 24.69 -11.49
N ILE A 13 -12.71 24.47 -12.66
CA ILE A 13 -12.01 24.61 -13.93
C ILE A 13 -12.15 26.05 -14.41
N ILE A 14 -11.04 26.77 -14.46
CA ILE A 14 -10.98 28.16 -14.91
C ILE A 14 -10.32 28.21 -16.30
N ARG A 15 -11.09 28.66 -17.29
CA ARG A 15 -10.55 28.96 -18.61
C ARG A 15 -10.09 30.40 -18.61
N THR A 16 -8.79 30.61 -18.56
CA THR A 16 -8.20 31.97 -18.50
C THR A 16 -7.49 32.29 -19.81
N PRO A 17 -7.69 33.48 -20.39
CA PRO A 17 -6.93 33.91 -21.54
C PRO A 17 -5.47 34.27 -21.18
N ASP A 18 -5.16 34.46 -19.90
CA ASP A 18 -3.82 34.76 -19.44
C ASP A 18 -2.85 33.63 -19.68
N THR A 19 -1.98 33.81 -20.64
CA THR A 19 -0.94 32.88 -21.03
C THR A 19 0.28 32.93 -20.11
N VAL A 20 0.39 33.98 -19.27
CA VAL A 20 1.55 34.17 -18.39
C VAL A 20 1.15 34.07 -16.92
N TYR A 21 1.80 33.14 -16.19
CA TYR A 21 1.67 33.02 -14.74
C TYR A 21 3.04 33.08 -14.09
N ARG A 22 3.25 33.99 -13.17
CA ARG A 22 4.54 34.23 -12.50
C ARG A 22 5.73 34.33 -13.47
N GLY A 23 5.54 35.00 -14.61
CA GLY A 23 6.56 35.14 -15.65
C GLY A 23 6.79 33.90 -16.52
N ILE A 24 6.03 32.82 -16.32
CA ILE A 24 6.11 31.59 -17.12
C ILE A 24 4.96 31.59 -18.13
N LEU A 25 5.29 31.43 -19.40
CA LEU A 25 4.30 31.27 -20.46
C LEU A 25 3.54 29.97 -20.27
N ARG A 26 2.20 30.05 -20.17
CA ARG A 26 1.33 28.87 -20.16
C ARG A 26 0.89 28.56 -21.59
N PRO A 27 1.28 27.46 -22.16
CA PRO A 27 0.83 27.09 -23.50
C PRO A 27 -0.66 26.76 -23.57
N VAL A 28 -1.28 26.35 -22.45
CA VAL A 28 -2.71 26.01 -22.36
C VAL A 28 -3.41 26.97 -21.42
N PRO A 29 -4.51 27.63 -21.87
CA PRO A 29 -5.27 28.60 -21.07
C PRO A 29 -6.22 27.91 -20.10
N LEU A 30 -5.66 27.12 -19.18
CA LEU A 30 -6.40 26.35 -18.17
C LEU A 30 -5.76 26.55 -16.80
N ALA A 31 -6.61 26.78 -15.80
CA ALA A 31 -6.23 26.79 -14.40
C ALA A 31 -7.24 25.99 -13.58
N LEU A 32 -6.78 25.48 -12.46
CA LEU A 32 -7.61 24.79 -11.47
C LEU A 32 -7.58 25.57 -10.16
N GLU A 33 -8.76 25.82 -9.58
CA GLU A 33 -8.91 26.38 -8.24
C GLU A 33 -9.46 25.28 -7.33
N VAL A 34 -8.72 24.96 -6.26
CA VAL A 34 -9.19 24.05 -5.21
C VAL A 34 -9.96 24.90 -4.19
N ILE A 35 -11.18 24.53 -3.91
CA ILE A 35 -12.12 25.26 -3.06
C ILE A 35 -12.50 24.38 -1.89
N GLU A 36 -12.31 24.91 -0.69
CA GLU A 36 -12.66 24.23 0.58
C GLU A 36 -14.17 24.14 0.76
N ALA A 37 -14.63 23.11 1.46
CA ALA A 37 -16.04 22.86 1.73
C ALA A 37 -16.74 24.06 2.46
N ASP A 38 -15.98 24.78 3.30
CA ASP A 38 -16.47 25.89 4.10
C ASP A 38 -16.82 27.14 3.25
N ARG A 39 -16.30 27.21 2.02
CA ARG A 39 -16.65 28.27 1.07
C ARG A 39 -18.00 28.06 0.39
N LEU A 40 -18.62 26.86 0.51
CA LEU A 40 -20.01 26.67 0.08
C LEU A 40 -20.96 27.43 0.99
N ALA A 41 -21.86 28.21 0.40
CA ALA A 41 -22.83 29.03 1.12
C ALA A 41 -23.92 28.19 1.80
N GLY A 42 -23.54 27.57 2.92
CA GLY A 42 -24.43 26.67 3.68
C GLY A 42 -25.67 27.39 4.28
N ASP A 43 -25.63 28.70 4.40
CA ASP A 43 -26.74 29.59 4.79
C ASP A 43 -27.79 29.73 3.69
N LYS A 44 -27.42 29.51 2.43
CA LYS A 44 -28.36 29.40 1.30
C LYS A 44 -28.95 27.99 1.25
N ASP A 45 -30.00 27.79 2.04
CA ASP A 45 -30.76 26.54 2.05
C ASP A 45 -32.24 26.83 1.84
N THR A 46 -32.78 26.36 0.70
CA THR A 46 -34.18 26.52 0.31
C THR A 46 -35.11 25.80 1.32
N TYR A 47 -34.61 24.78 1.99
CA TYR A 47 -35.41 24.02 2.94
C TYR A 47 -35.77 24.83 4.20
N ALA A 48 -34.83 25.67 4.64
CA ALA A 48 -35.04 26.55 5.79
C ALA A 48 -35.85 27.81 5.44
N ALA A 49 -35.74 28.28 4.19
CA ALA A 49 -36.23 29.60 3.80
C ALA A 49 -37.42 29.58 2.80
N ARG A 50 -37.84 28.40 2.30
CA ARG A 50 -38.78 28.28 1.17
C ARG A 50 -38.41 29.11 -0.06
N LEU A 51 -37.14 29.45 -0.19
CA LEU A 51 -36.60 30.20 -1.29
C LEU A 51 -36.28 29.25 -2.44
N SER A 52 -36.99 29.39 -3.53
CA SER A 52 -36.60 28.84 -4.82
C SER A 52 -35.49 29.76 -5.38
N ALA A 53 -34.50 29.19 -6.07
CA ALA A 53 -33.70 30.00 -7.00
C ALA A 53 -34.66 30.61 -8.04
N ASP A 54 -34.27 31.72 -8.69
CA ASP A 54 -35.08 32.44 -9.67
C ASP A 54 -35.64 31.51 -10.81
N ASN A 55 -35.03 30.34 -10.99
CA ASN A 55 -35.32 29.30 -11.97
C ASN A 55 -36.14 28.10 -11.40
N GLY A 56 -36.64 28.17 -10.18
CA GLY A 56 -37.45 27.10 -9.57
C GLY A 56 -36.65 25.95 -8.95
N ASN A 57 -35.31 25.93 -9.09
CA ASN A 57 -34.43 24.90 -8.54
C ASN A 57 -34.34 24.98 -7.01
N ARG A 58 -34.04 23.86 -6.37
CA ARG A 58 -33.80 23.81 -4.90
C ARG A 58 -32.34 24.05 -4.61
N ILE A 59 -32.06 24.83 -3.58
CA ILE A 59 -30.71 25.02 -3.06
C ILE A 59 -30.60 24.23 -1.76
N ILE A 60 -29.64 23.32 -1.66
CA ILE A 60 -29.37 22.48 -0.51
C ILE A 60 -27.96 22.79 -0.02
N ARG A 61 -27.85 23.56 1.06
CA ARG A 61 -26.57 23.98 1.65
C ARG A 61 -25.55 24.49 0.63
N GLY A 62 -25.99 25.40 -0.24
CA GLY A 62 -25.14 26.01 -1.25
C GLY A 62 -25.03 25.23 -2.59
N VAL A 63 -25.63 24.06 -2.70
CA VAL A 63 -25.69 23.29 -3.95
C VAL A 63 -27.09 23.43 -4.55
N GLU A 64 -27.19 24.04 -5.71
CA GLU A 64 -28.42 24.18 -6.48
C GLU A 64 -28.65 22.91 -7.29
N VAL A 65 -29.81 22.25 -7.09
CA VAL A 65 -30.17 20.99 -7.73
C VAL A 65 -31.48 21.12 -8.51
N ASP A 66 -31.57 20.39 -9.60
CA ASP A 66 -32.82 20.23 -10.39
C ASP A 66 -33.81 19.30 -9.67
N ASP A 67 -34.97 19.08 -10.30
CA ASP A 67 -36.03 18.21 -9.79
C ASP A 67 -35.57 16.75 -9.64
N LEU A 68 -34.58 16.32 -10.38
CA LEU A 68 -33.98 14.98 -10.30
C LEU A 68 -32.85 14.87 -9.26
N GLY A 69 -32.50 16.00 -8.60
CA GLY A 69 -31.42 16.06 -7.63
C GLY A 69 -30.03 16.17 -8.24
N LYS A 70 -29.92 16.46 -9.54
CA LYS A 70 -28.64 16.70 -10.22
C LYS A 70 -28.15 18.12 -9.93
N PRO A 71 -26.89 18.34 -9.55
CA PRO A 71 -26.32 19.68 -9.37
C PRO A 71 -26.36 20.48 -10.67
N VAL A 72 -26.86 21.70 -10.59
CA VAL A 72 -26.97 22.68 -11.69
C VAL A 72 -25.99 23.83 -11.48
N ALA A 73 -25.82 24.27 -10.24
CA ALA A 73 -24.89 25.32 -9.85
C ALA A 73 -24.45 25.19 -8.40
N TYR A 74 -23.40 25.90 -8.07
CA TYR A 74 -22.86 26.01 -6.72
C TYR A 74 -22.78 27.46 -6.30
N TRP A 75 -23.20 27.73 -5.06
CA TRP A 75 -23.12 29.04 -4.44
C TRP A 75 -21.89 29.08 -3.55
N ILE A 76 -20.87 29.83 -3.96
CA ILE A 76 -19.53 29.76 -3.35
C ILE A 76 -19.09 31.17 -2.93
N TYR A 77 -18.65 31.31 -1.69
CA TYR A 77 -18.01 32.55 -1.22
C TYR A 77 -16.64 32.73 -1.88
N LYS A 78 -16.33 33.96 -2.28
CA LYS A 78 -15.03 34.29 -2.88
C LYS A 78 -13.89 34.06 -1.90
N ASP A 79 -14.09 34.49 -0.65
CA ASP A 79 -13.11 34.34 0.44
C ASP A 79 -13.60 33.33 1.46
N HIS A 80 -12.68 32.70 2.22
CA HIS A 80 -13.05 31.79 3.27
C HIS A 80 -13.80 32.53 4.39
N PRO A 81 -14.96 32.04 4.87
CA PRO A 81 -15.81 32.74 5.86
C PRO A 81 -15.11 33.15 7.17
N LEU A 82 -14.08 32.38 7.57
CA LEU A 82 -13.29 32.64 8.77
C LEU A 82 -12.07 33.54 8.53
N GLN A 83 -11.84 34.05 7.33
CA GLN A 83 -10.75 34.98 7.11
C GLN A 83 -11.11 36.34 7.70
N PRO A 84 -10.18 36.97 8.48
CA PRO A 84 -10.44 38.26 9.15
C PRO A 84 -10.74 39.40 8.18
N TYR A 85 -10.34 39.27 6.92
CA TYR A 85 -10.46 40.29 5.85
C TYR A 85 -11.42 39.85 4.74
N ALA A 86 -12.40 38.99 5.03
CA ALA A 86 -13.42 38.61 4.06
C ALA A 86 -14.30 39.85 3.73
N PHE A 87 -14.03 40.50 2.63
CA PHE A 87 -14.74 41.73 2.19
C PHE A 87 -16.09 41.44 1.55
N THR A 88 -16.30 40.25 1.03
CA THR A 88 -17.50 39.92 0.26
C THR A 88 -18.22 38.71 0.88
N ARG A 89 -19.36 38.99 1.54
CA ARG A 89 -20.26 37.95 2.09
C ARG A 89 -21.35 37.51 1.11
N THR A 90 -21.33 38.00 -0.14
CA THR A 90 -22.28 37.53 -1.16
C THR A 90 -21.65 36.38 -1.94
N PRO A 91 -22.27 35.19 -1.90
CA PRO A 91 -21.76 34.05 -2.67
C PRO A 91 -22.02 34.25 -4.17
N GLU A 92 -21.08 33.82 -4.97
CA GLU A 92 -21.16 33.74 -6.43
C GLU A 92 -21.86 32.44 -6.85
N ARG A 93 -22.74 32.52 -7.83
CA ARG A 93 -23.36 31.34 -8.45
C ARG A 93 -22.47 30.84 -9.58
N ILE A 94 -21.85 29.67 -9.40
CA ILE A 94 -20.96 29.05 -10.37
C ILE A 94 -21.68 27.85 -11.00
N PRO A 95 -21.72 27.73 -12.33
CA PRO A 95 -22.35 26.60 -13.02
C PRO A 95 -21.68 25.26 -12.66
N ALA A 96 -22.48 24.20 -12.55
CA ALA A 96 -21.96 22.88 -12.16
C ALA A 96 -20.97 22.26 -13.18
N ASN A 97 -21.02 22.68 -14.46
CA ASN A 97 -20.07 22.22 -15.47
C ASN A 97 -18.65 22.78 -15.30
N GLU A 98 -18.48 23.81 -14.45
CA GLU A 98 -17.16 24.34 -14.09
C GLU A 98 -16.60 23.73 -12.80
N ILE A 99 -17.42 22.96 -12.06
CA ILE A 99 -17.08 22.45 -10.74
C ILE A 99 -17.02 20.92 -10.74
N MET A 100 -15.93 20.38 -10.30
CA MET A 100 -15.79 18.99 -9.90
C MET A 100 -16.01 18.89 -8.38
N HIS A 101 -17.14 18.36 -7.97
CA HIS A 101 -17.47 18.17 -6.56
C HIS A 101 -17.11 16.76 -6.12
N LEU A 102 -16.08 16.62 -5.32
CA LEU A 102 -15.50 15.36 -4.89
C LEU A 102 -15.93 15.06 -3.44
N PHE A 103 -16.72 14.01 -3.25
CA PHE A 103 -17.13 13.53 -1.92
C PHE A 103 -17.57 12.08 -1.96
N ARG A 104 -17.51 11.40 -0.82
CA ARG A 104 -18.02 10.04 -0.67
C ARG A 104 -19.55 10.08 -0.56
N ARG A 105 -20.19 9.39 -1.48
CA ARG A 105 -21.65 9.26 -1.47
C ARG A 105 -22.05 8.02 -0.69
N ASP A 106 -22.54 8.20 0.54
CA ASP A 106 -22.91 7.11 1.45
C ASP A 106 -24.40 6.77 1.34
N ARG A 107 -25.23 7.68 0.79
CA ARG A 107 -26.67 7.45 0.57
C ARG A 107 -27.16 8.09 -0.71
N VAL A 108 -28.27 7.56 -1.23
CA VAL A 108 -28.96 8.13 -2.39
C VAL A 108 -29.48 9.53 -2.05
N GLY A 109 -29.35 10.46 -3.00
CA GLY A 109 -29.81 11.86 -2.82
C GLY A 109 -28.88 12.74 -1.94
N GLN A 110 -27.73 12.24 -1.53
CA GLN A 110 -26.74 13.05 -0.81
C GLN A 110 -26.10 14.08 -1.75
N THR A 111 -26.19 15.37 -1.37
CA THR A 111 -25.66 16.51 -2.13
C THR A 111 -24.35 17.06 -1.59
N ARG A 112 -24.04 16.80 -0.30
CA ARG A 112 -22.83 17.27 0.40
C ARG A 112 -22.07 16.08 0.97
N GLY A 113 -20.75 16.25 1.06
CA GLY A 113 -19.88 15.30 1.72
C GLY A 113 -20.06 15.25 3.24
N VAL A 114 -19.63 14.18 3.85
CA VAL A 114 -19.54 14.00 5.31
C VAL A 114 -18.14 13.54 5.63
N THR A 115 -17.54 14.13 6.66
CA THR A 115 -16.18 13.72 7.08
C THR A 115 -16.07 12.21 7.27
N TRP A 116 -14.95 11.65 6.86
CA TRP A 116 -14.71 10.21 7.04
C TRP A 116 -14.56 9.81 8.50
N PHE A 117 -14.26 10.78 9.35
CA PHE A 117 -14.17 10.59 10.80
C PHE A 117 -15.54 10.56 11.49
N ALA A 118 -16.64 10.90 10.79
CA ALA A 118 -17.96 10.98 11.42
C ALA A 118 -18.32 9.76 12.29
N PRO A 119 -18.11 8.50 11.86
CA PRO A 119 -18.38 7.32 12.69
C PRO A 119 -17.39 7.15 13.86
N ALA A 120 -16.22 7.77 13.78
CA ALA A 120 -15.16 7.63 14.78
C ALA A 120 -15.05 8.84 15.74
N LEU A 121 -15.76 9.95 15.48
CA LEU A 121 -15.62 11.20 16.24
C LEU A 121 -15.87 11.04 17.74
N SER A 122 -16.88 10.26 18.14
CA SER A 122 -17.15 9.98 19.55
C SER A 122 -15.99 9.22 20.20
N TRP A 123 -15.46 8.21 19.54
CA TRP A 123 -14.31 7.44 20.03
C TRP A 123 -13.04 8.29 20.16
N ILE A 124 -12.78 9.19 19.18
CA ILE A 124 -11.63 10.11 19.21
C ILE A 124 -11.74 11.06 20.37
N ARG A 125 -12.93 11.65 20.60
CA ARG A 125 -13.19 12.54 21.75
C ARG A 125 -13.00 11.81 23.08
N ASP A 126 -13.57 10.60 23.17
CA ASP A 126 -13.54 9.83 24.42
C ASP A 126 -12.12 9.34 24.72
N LEU A 127 -11.31 9.03 23.70
CA LEU A 127 -9.88 8.75 23.85
C LEU A 127 -9.13 9.95 24.44
N GLY A 128 -9.33 11.15 23.86
CA GLY A 128 -8.71 12.37 24.35
C GLY A 128 -9.06 12.62 25.83
N THR A 129 -10.36 12.57 26.15
CA THR A 129 -10.83 12.75 27.51
C THR A 129 -10.26 11.72 28.50
N TYR A 130 -10.18 10.45 28.07
CA TYR A 130 -9.60 9.40 28.89
C TYR A 130 -8.12 9.62 29.17
N VAL A 131 -7.34 9.97 28.14
CA VAL A 131 -5.90 10.24 28.28
C VAL A 131 -5.67 11.43 29.19
N ASP A 132 -6.42 12.52 29.04
CA ASP A 132 -6.33 13.70 29.90
C ASP A 132 -6.65 13.37 31.35
N ASN A 133 -7.72 12.63 31.61
CA ASN A 133 -8.11 12.20 32.96
C ASN A 133 -7.06 11.27 33.56
N GLU A 134 -6.46 10.37 32.79
CA GLU A 134 -5.44 9.43 33.24
C GLU A 134 -4.14 10.17 33.62
N LEU A 135 -3.75 11.18 32.83
CA LEU A 135 -2.62 12.04 33.12
C LEU A 135 -2.86 12.85 34.39
N GLN A 136 -4.05 13.45 34.55
CA GLN A 136 -4.42 14.19 35.78
C GLN A 136 -4.43 13.26 36.99
N ALA A 137 -5.04 12.07 36.86
CA ALA A 137 -5.07 11.09 37.93
C ALA A 137 -3.67 10.63 38.34
N SER A 138 -2.76 10.45 37.36
CA SER A 138 -1.36 10.13 37.63
C SER A 138 -0.63 11.27 38.33
N ALA A 139 -0.87 12.51 37.90
CA ALA A 139 -0.31 13.69 38.57
C ALA A 139 -0.78 13.80 40.02
N VAL A 140 -2.10 13.66 40.27
CA VAL A 140 -2.67 13.65 41.63
C VAL A 140 -2.10 12.50 42.45
N ALA A 141 -2.03 11.30 41.89
CA ALA A 141 -1.47 10.11 42.55
C ALA A 141 -0.01 10.30 42.99
N SER A 142 0.78 11.03 42.19
CA SER A 142 2.17 11.35 42.54
C SER A 142 2.30 12.33 43.70
N CYS A 143 1.26 13.11 43.96
CA CYS A 143 1.22 14.06 45.10
C CYS A 143 0.78 13.41 46.42
N PHE A 144 -0.02 12.32 46.36
CA PHE A 144 -0.53 11.65 47.56
C PHE A 144 0.30 10.42 47.90
N THR A 145 1.29 10.60 48.75
CA THR A 145 2.12 9.50 49.24
C THR A 145 1.62 8.89 50.56
N VAL A 146 0.94 9.68 51.40
CA VAL A 146 0.59 9.26 52.78
C VAL A 146 -0.68 9.94 53.23
N ALA A 147 -1.58 9.19 53.85
CA ALA A 147 -2.71 9.74 54.63
C ALA A 147 -2.56 9.33 56.09
N ILE A 148 -2.74 10.29 56.98
CA ILE A 148 -2.74 10.06 58.44
C ILE A 148 -4.18 9.82 58.88
N LYS A 149 -4.45 8.63 59.45
CA LYS A 149 -5.75 8.26 59.97
C LYS A 149 -5.73 8.42 61.49
N THR A 150 -6.58 9.24 62.04
CA THR A 150 -6.73 9.44 63.49
C THR A 150 -7.89 8.62 64.01
N HIS A 151 -7.64 7.75 64.96
CA HIS A 151 -8.66 6.87 65.56
C HIS A 151 -9.47 7.53 66.70
N THR A 152 -8.95 8.64 67.22
CA THR A 152 -9.65 9.39 68.29
C THR A 152 -9.86 10.82 67.82
N PRO A 153 -11.09 11.38 67.91
CA PRO A 153 -11.31 12.80 67.66
C PRO A 153 -10.72 13.58 68.81
N VAL A 154 -9.42 13.85 68.79
CA VAL A 154 -8.79 14.76 69.75
C VAL A 154 -9.06 16.16 69.27
N GLY A 155 -9.96 16.83 69.93
CA GLY A 155 -10.05 18.27 69.80
C GLY A 155 -8.73 18.88 70.28
N ASN A 156 -7.89 19.30 69.36
CA ASN A 156 -6.61 19.94 69.65
C ASN A 156 -6.89 21.33 70.28
N LEU A 157 -6.80 21.37 71.61
CA LEU A 157 -6.85 22.65 72.35
C LEU A 157 -5.50 23.38 72.35
N PHE A 158 -4.39 22.71 71.98
CA PHE A 158 -3.09 23.36 72.00
C PHE A 158 -2.19 22.67 70.98
N ASP A 159 -1.84 23.39 69.95
CA ASP A 159 -0.73 23.08 69.05
C ASP A 159 0.37 24.13 69.32
N PRO A 160 1.47 23.76 70.03
CA PRO A 160 2.51 24.74 70.39
C PRO A 160 3.47 25.06 69.26
N ASP A 161 3.50 24.24 68.21
CA ASP A 161 4.44 24.42 67.08
C ASP A 161 3.68 24.79 65.81
N GLY A 162 3.57 26.07 65.53
CA GLY A 162 2.91 26.71 64.41
C GLY A 162 3.54 26.48 63.07
N GLY A 163 3.75 25.20 62.66
CA GLY A 163 4.30 24.83 61.36
C GLY A 163 3.31 24.24 60.34
N THR A 164 2.04 24.18 60.68
CA THR A 164 1.02 23.64 59.79
C THR A 164 0.15 24.74 59.21
N GLY A 165 0.30 25.05 57.92
CA GLY A 165 -0.67 25.88 57.24
C GLY A 165 -2.06 25.20 57.28
N THR A 166 -3.06 25.91 57.78
CA THR A 166 -4.47 25.53 57.64
C THR A 166 -5.02 26.15 56.37
N ASP A 167 -5.80 25.38 55.62
CA ASP A 167 -6.55 25.94 54.49
C ASP A 167 -7.66 26.89 54.99
N THR A 168 -8.32 27.59 54.09
CA THR A 168 -9.44 28.52 54.41
C THR A 168 -10.62 27.82 55.07
N ALA A 169 -10.67 26.49 55.07
CA ALA A 169 -11.69 25.65 55.72
C ALA A 169 -11.25 25.10 57.10
N GLY A 170 -10.02 25.42 57.57
CA GLY A 170 -9.51 24.98 58.87
C GLY A 170 -8.90 23.58 58.89
N ASN A 171 -8.68 22.97 57.73
CA ASN A 171 -8.04 21.67 57.64
C ASN A 171 -6.50 21.81 57.69
N ARG A 172 -5.83 20.91 58.39
CA ARG A 172 -4.36 20.88 58.48
C ARG A 172 -3.76 20.36 57.19
N GLN A 173 -2.86 21.13 56.64
CA GLN A 173 -2.05 20.72 55.49
C GLN A 173 -0.61 20.45 55.96
N ARG A 174 -0.12 19.22 55.75
CA ARG A 174 1.30 18.88 55.91
C ARG A 174 1.90 18.65 54.53
N TYR A 175 2.99 19.34 54.26
CA TYR A 175 3.79 19.08 53.03
C TYR A 175 4.64 17.84 53.28
N VAL A 176 4.60 16.90 52.32
CA VAL A 176 5.40 15.68 52.36
C VAL A 176 6.52 15.82 51.36
N GLU A 177 7.77 15.73 51.81
CA GLU A 177 8.96 15.75 50.99
C GLU A 177 9.55 14.33 50.83
N PRO A 178 10.20 14.01 49.73
CA PRO A 178 10.85 12.73 49.52
C PRO A 178 11.92 12.47 50.58
N GLY A 179 11.83 11.36 51.34
CA GLY A 179 12.76 11.00 52.38
C GLY A 179 12.44 11.58 53.78
N MET A 180 11.30 12.27 53.95
CA MET A 180 10.87 12.78 55.23
C MET A 180 10.48 11.63 56.17
N ILE A 181 10.99 11.66 57.40
CA ILE A 181 10.57 10.78 58.51
C ILE A 181 9.45 11.51 59.25
N MET A 182 8.27 10.92 59.26
CA MET A 182 7.10 11.47 59.84
C MET A 182 6.91 10.89 61.25
N GLU A 183 6.95 11.73 62.29
CA GLU A 183 6.62 11.34 63.66
C GLU A 183 5.12 11.40 63.82
N LEU A 184 4.53 10.30 64.28
CA LEU A 184 3.09 10.14 64.53
C LEU A 184 2.79 10.33 66.00
N GLN A 185 1.64 10.96 66.27
CA GLN A 185 1.14 11.08 67.63
C GLN A 185 0.39 9.81 68.08
N PRO A 186 0.29 9.52 69.38
CA PRO A 186 -0.49 8.38 69.87
C PRO A 186 -1.93 8.41 69.37
N GLY A 187 -2.33 7.36 68.63
CA GLY A 187 -3.65 7.23 67.99
C GLY A 187 -3.70 7.61 66.52
N GLU A 188 -2.60 8.06 65.93
CA GLU A 188 -2.45 8.28 64.50
C GLU A 188 -1.91 7.01 63.85
N ASP A 189 -2.45 6.66 62.73
CA ASP A 189 -1.97 5.56 61.86
C ASP A 189 -1.72 6.09 60.45
N VAL A 190 -0.69 5.58 59.84
CA VAL A 190 -0.30 5.98 58.47
C VAL A 190 -0.83 4.97 57.49
N VAL A 191 -1.77 5.40 56.69
CA VAL A 191 -2.25 4.59 55.56
C VAL A 191 -1.56 5.07 54.30
N GLY A 192 -0.69 4.24 53.74
CA GLY A 192 -0.13 4.45 52.41
C GLY A 192 -1.28 4.42 51.40
N LEU A 193 -1.59 5.55 50.81
CA LEU A 193 -2.47 5.60 49.63
C LEU A 193 -1.68 5.08 48.45
N ASN A 194 -1.84 3.78 48.14
CA ASN A 194 -1.33 3.24 46.90
C ASN A 194 -2.42 3.38 45.83
N PRO A 195 -2.32 4.39 44.94
CA PRO A 195 -3.36 4.66 43.96
C PRO A 195 -3.43 3.64 42.83
N GLY A 196 -2.69 2.50 42.94
CA GLY A 196 -2.70 1.46 41.91
C GLY A 196 -2.17 1.93 40.57
N ARG A 197 -1.23 2.88 40.60
CA ARG A 197 -0.60 3.43 39.39
C ARG A 197 0.77 2.80 39.13
N PRO A 198 1.16 2.53 37.84
CA PRO A 198 0.41 2.78 36.60
C PRO A 198 -0.82 1.86 36.46
N ASN A 199 -1.88 2.36 35.84
CA ASN A 199 -3.11 1.62 35.63
C ASN A 199 -2.91 0.50 34.60
N ALA A 200 -2.86 -0.75 35.04
CA ALA A 200 -2.69 -1.91 34.18
C ALA A 200 -3.83 -2.11 33.16
N GLY A 201 -4.99 -1.52 33.41
CA GLY A 201 -6.14 -1.53 32.51
C GLY A 201 -6.10 -0.44 31.42
N ALA A 202 -5.20 0.52 31.48
CA ALA A 202 -5.17 1.65 30.55
C ALA A 202 -4.82 1.21 29.12
N GLU A 203 -3.81 0.36 28.95
CA GLU A 203 -3.38 -0.11 27.64
C GLU A 203 -4.47 -0.90 26.91
N PRO A 204 -5.11 -1.96 27.47
CA PRO A 204 -6.19 -2.67 26.81
C PRO A 204 -7.39 -1.78 26.47
N TRP A 205 -7.67 -0.78 27.31
CA TRP A 205 -8.75 0.17 27.08
C TRP A 205 -8.45 1.11 25.91
N ILE A 206 -7.25 1.65 25.83
CA ILE A 206 -6.79 2.48 24.71
C ILE A 206 -6.82 1.67 23.41
N GLN A 207 -6.36 0.40 23.43
CA GLN A 207 -6.41 -0.49 22.29
C GLN A 207 -7.85 -0.74 21.82
N LEU A 208 -8.81 -0.91 22.74
CA LEU A 208 -10.22 -1.08 22.39
C LEU A 208 -10.77 0.17 21.68
N ILE A 209 -10.48 1.36 22.19
CA ILE A 209 -10.92 2.61 21.56
C ILE A 209 -10.28 2.79 20.18
N LEU A 210 -8.98 2.52 20.04
CA LEU A 210 -8.28 2.61 18.75
C LEU A 210 -8.86 1.62 17.72
N ARG A 211 -9.26 0.42 18.13
CA ARG A 211 -9.99 -0.52 17.28
C ARG A 211 -11.34 0.03 16.85
N GLY A 212 -12.07 0.69 17.76
CA GLY A 212 -13.32 1.39 17.43
C GLY A 212 -13.12 2.50 16.39
N ILE A 213 -12.05 3.29 16.53
CA ILE A 213 -11.66 4.32 15.56
C ILE A 213 -11.29 3.68 14.19
N ALA A 214 -10.52 2.59 14.21
CA ALA A 214 -10.14 1.86 13.01
C ALA A 214 -11.37 1.34 12.24
N VAL A 215 -12.31 0.71 12.93
CA VAL A 215 -13.58 0.26 12.35
C VAL A 215 -14.39 1.45 11.80
N GLY A 216 -14.48 2.55 12.56
CA GLY A 216 -15.21 3.74 12.12
C GLY A 216 -14.63 4.40 10.87
N THR A 217 -13.31 4.46 10.75
CA THR A 217 -12.61 4.97 9.56
C THR A 217 -12.52 3.92 8.45
N GLY A 218 -12.69 2.63 8.81
CA GLY A 218 -12.59 1.47 7.93
C GLY A 218 -11.15 1.19 7.48
N LEU A 219 -10.20 1.47 8.33
CA LEU A 219 -8.79 1.11 8.20
C LEU A 219 -8.46 -0.03 9.17
N SER A 220 -7.38 -0.75 8.93
CA SER A 220 -6.90 -1.74 9.88
C SER A 220 -6.37 -1.06 11.16
N TYR A 221 -6.46 -1.78 12.30
CA TYR A 221 -5.96 -1.31 13.59
C TYR A 221 -4.47 -0.97 13.51
N GLU A 222 -3.69 -1.81 12.84
CA GLU A 222 -2.25 -1.67 12.69
C GLU A 222 -1.86 -0.38 11.97
N VAL A 223 -2.64 0.03 10.97
CA VAL A 223 -2.41 1.28 10.23
C VAL A 223 -2.76 2.50 11.08
N VAL A 224 -3.85 2.42 11.86
CA VAL A 224 -4.30 3.53 12.71
C VAL A 224 -3.42 3.71 13.93
N ALA A 225 -3.12 2.62 14.63
CA ALA A 225 -2.33 2.63 15.86
C ALA A 225 -0.82 2.57 15.61
N ARG A 226 -0.38 2.13 14.42
CA ARG A 226 1.01 1.78 14.09
C ARG A 226 1.61 0.75 15.06
N ASP A 227 0.77 -0.11 15.59
CA ASP A 227 1.12 -1.15 16.54
C ASP A 227 1.08 -2.51 15.85
N TYR A 228 2.25 -3.12 15.67
CA TYR A 228 2.45 -4.43 15.06
C TYR A 228 2.89 -5.48 16.07
N SER A 229 2.91 -5.17 17.36
CA SER A 229 3.46 -6.02 18.42
C SER A 229 2.74 -7.36 18.57
N GLN A 230 1.45 -7.40 18.27
CA GLN A 230 0.59 -8.58 18.43
C GLN A 230 0.25 -9.27 17.10
N THR A 231 0.84 -8.82 15.98
CA THR A 231 0.49 -9.34 14.66
C THR A 231 1.55 -10.30 14.13
N SER A 232 1.09 -11.44 13.59
CA SER A 232 1.94 -12.32 12.80
C SER A 232 2.14 -11.76 11.40
N TYR A 233 3.19 -12.20 10.70
CA TYR A 233 3.45 -11.80 9.31
C TYR A 233 2.24 -12.03 8.39
N SER A 234 1.56 -13.18 8.53
CA SER A 234 0.40 -13.52 7.70
C SER A 234 -0.82 -12.65 7.98
N SER A 235 -1.11 -12.34 9.26
CA SER A 235 -2.22 -11.44 9.62
C SER A 235 -1.95 -10.01 9.19
N SER A 236 -0.74 -9.49 9.39
CA SER A 236 -0.35 -8.17 8.93
C SER A 236 -0.46 -8.03 7.40
N ARG A 237 -0.04 -9.07 6.65
CA ARG A 237 -0.20 -9.09 5.19
C ARG A 237 -1.67 -9.06 4.77
N THR A 238 -2.53 -9.80 5.44
CA THR A 238 -3.97 -9.82 5.14
C THR A 238 -4.60 -8.45 5.38
N SER A 239 -4.34 -7.82 6.54
CA SER A 239 -4.82 -6.46 6.84
C SER A 239 -4.37 -5.44 5.78
N GLN A 240 -3.09 -5.47 5.39
CA GLN A 240 -2.56 -4.59 4.35
C GLN A 240 -3.23 -4.81 2.99
N LEU A 241 -3.52 -6.05 2.60
CA LEU A 241 -4.19 -6.35 1.34
C LEU A 241 -5.63 -5.83 1.31
N GLU A 242 -6.34 -5.89 2.44
CA GLU A 242 -7.69 -5.32 2.56
C GLU A 242 -7.66 -3.79 2.46
N ASP A 243 -6.75 -3.13 3.17
CA ASP A 243 -6.58 -1.69 3.08
C ASP A 243 -6.21 -1.25 1.65
N ARG A 244 -5.30 -1.97 0.97
CA ARG A 244 -4.92 -1.71 -0.42
C ARG A 244 -6.10 -1.84 -1.39
N ARG A 245 -7.00 -2.81 -1.19
CA ARG A 245 -8.23 -2.94 -1.99
C ARG A 245 -9.10 -1.68 -1.87
N ARG A 246 -9.25 -1.19 -0.65
CA ARG A 246 -10.00 0.04 -0.37
C ARG A 246 -9.35 1.26 -1.01
N PHE A 247 -8.03 1.40 -0.88
CA PHE A 247 -7.28 2.49 -1.51
C PHE A 247 -7.38 2.46 -3.04
N ARG A 248 -7.39 1.27 -3.67
CA ARG A 248 -7.63 1.15 -5.12
C ARG A 248 -9.00 1.70 -5.52
N CYS A 249 -10.04 1.45 -4.74
CA CYS A 249 -11.36 2.04 -5.01
C CYS A 249 -11.29 3.59 -4.99
N TRP A 250 -10.54 4.16 -4.03
CA TRP A 250 -10.34 5.62 -3.97
C TRP A 250 -9.47 6.15 -5.10
N GLN A 251 -8.45 5.44 -5.51
CA GLN A 251 -7.66 5.80 -6.69
C GLN A 251 -8.56 5.85 -7.93
N GLN A 252 -9.39 4.84 -8.15
CA GLN A 252 -10.34 4.81 -9.27
C GLN A 252 -11.40 5.91 -9.18
N TYR A 253 -11.85 6.23 -7.97
CA TYR A 253 -12.76 7.35 -7.75
C TYR A 253 -12.11 8.69 -8.17
N LEU A 254 -10.87 8.96 -7.72
CA LEU A 254 -10.14 10.17 -8.07
C LEU A 254 -9.84 10.24 -9.58
N ILE A 255 -9.46 9.12 -10.19
CA ILE A 255 -9.23 9.06 -11.64
C ILE A 255 -10.51 9.47 -12.38
N ARG A 256 -11.65 8.90 -12.03
CA ARG A 256 -12.91 9.15 -12.72
C ARG A 256 -13.45 10.55 -12.49
N HIS A 257 -13.37 11.07 -11.26
CA HIS A 257 -14.07 12.30 -10.87
C HIS A 257 -13.17 13.54 -10.86
N LEU A 258 -11.85 13.37 -10.88
CA LEU A 258 -10.88 14.47 -10.93
C LEU A 258 -9.98 14.38 -12.15
N CYS A 259 -9.18 13.31 -12.28
CA CYS A 259 -8.12 13.27 -13.28
C CYS A 259 -8.68 13.27 -14.71
N GLN A 260 -9.70 12.45 -14.98
CA GLN A 260 -10.31 12.37 -16.30
C GLN A 260 -11.02 13.66 -16.74
N PRO A 261 -11.87 14.30 -15.91
CA PRO A 261 -12.45 15.62 -16.26
C PRO A 261 -11.41 16.73 -16.47
N VAL A 262 -10.32 16.71 -15.69
CA VAL A 262 -9.21 17.66 -15.92
C VAL A 262 -8.51 17.39 -17.24
N TRP A 263 -8.27 16.13 -17.59
CA TRP A 263 -7.72 15.75 -18.88
C TRP A 263 -8.60 16.17 -20.05
N ASP A 264 -9.91 15.96 -19.94
CA ASP A 264 -10.87 16.36 -20.96
C ASP A 264 -10.86 17.88 -21.14
N ALA A 265 -10.86 18.64 -20.05
CA ALA A 265 -10.75 20.11 -20.10
C ALA A 265 -9.41 20.59 -20.66
N PHE A 266 -8.32 19.89 -20.30
CA PHE A 266 -6.99 20.17 -20.85
C PHE A 266 -6.93 19.89 -22.35
N SER A 267 -7.46 18.77 -22.80
CA SER A 267 -7.50 18.38 -24.21
C SER A 267 -8.25 19.41 -25.05
N ASP A 268 -9.42 19.85 -24.56
CA ASP A 268 -10.22 20.91 -25.22
C ASP A 268 -9.41 22.22 -25.32
N ALA A 269 -8.80 22.66 -24.22
CA ALA A 269 -8.04 23.89 -24.18
C ALA A 269 -6.74 23.81 -25.02
N ALA A 270 -6.08 22.66 -25.02
CA ALA A 270 -4.87 22.44 -25.82
C ALA A 270 -5.16 22.45 -27.34
N ALA A 271 -6.27 21.84 -27.76
CA ALA A 271 -6.71 21.84 -29.15
C ALA A 271 -7.09 23.25 -29.63
N ILE A 272 -7.76 24.06 -28.80
CA ILE A 272 -8.10 25.45 -29.11
C ILE A 272 -6.83 26.30 -29.23
N SER A 273 -5.82 26.05 -28.41
CA SER A 273 -4.55 26.79 -28.40
C SER A 273 -3.58 26.32 -29.50
N ALA A 274 -3.96 25.38 -30.35
CA ALA A 274 -3.16 24.82 -31.45
C ALA A 274 -1.73 24.42 -31.03
N ILE A 275 -1.59 23.72 -29.91
CA ILE A 275 -0.29 23.31 -29.40
C ILE A 275 0.36 22.33 -30.39
N GLN A 276 1.62 22.62 -30.76
CA GLN A 276 2.38 21.81 -31.68
C GLN A 276 2.53 20.36 -31.14
N GLY A 277 2.12 19.39 -31.94
CA GLY A 277 2.17 17.96 -31.57
C GLY A 277 0.94 17.45 -30.80
N PHE A 278 -0.07 18.31 -30.57
CA PHE A 278 -1.38 17.93 -30.06
C PHE A 278 -2.43 17.96 -31.19
N ALA A 279 -3.58 17.34 -30.96
CA ALA A 279 -4.68 17.35 -31.91
C ALA A 279 -5.16 18.78 -32.21
N THR A 280 -5.54 19.04 -33.46
CA THR A 280 -6.24 20.26 -33.81
C THR A 280 -7.68 20.24 -33.31
N SER A 281 -8.29 21.43 -33.16
CA SER A 281 -9.69 21.53 -32.75
C SER A 281 -10.65 20.78 -33.70
N THR A 282 -10.34 20.72 -34.99
CA THR A 282 -11.11 19.98 -35.99
C THR A 282 -11.00 18.46 -35.76
N GLU A 283 -9.81 17.92 -35.57
CA GLU A 283 -9.59 16.50 -35.29
C GLU A 283 -10.24 16.08 -33.96
N LEU A 284 -10.20 16.94 -32.94
CA LEU A 284 -10.85 16.68 -31.66
C LEU A 284 -12.39 16.65 -31.78
N LEU A 285 -12.97 17.52 -32.61
CA LEU A 285 -14.40 17.54 -32.87
C LEU A 285 -14.87 16.34 -33.70
N GLU A 286 -14.06 15.88 -34.67
CA GLU A 286 -14.35 14.73 -35.51
C GLU A 286 -14.31 13.40 -34.74
N ASP A 287 -13.30 13.23 -33.90
CA ASP A 287 -13.17 12.00 -33.11
C ASP A 287 -12.58 12.26 -31.72
N ARG A 288 -13.41 12.81 -30.83
CA ARG A 288 -13.04 13.01 -29.44
C ARG A 288 -12.62 11.72 -28.72
N ARG A 289 -13.16 10.59 -29.13
CA ARG A 289 -12.86 9.29 -28.50
C ARG A 289 -11.43 8.84 -28.74
N ARG A 290 -10.80 9.30 -29.80
CA ARG A 290 -9.39 9.01 -30.12
C ARG A 290 -8.43 9.63 -29.12
N PHE A 291 -8.79 10.78 -28.54
CA PHE A 291 -7.95 11.55 -27.60
C PHE A 291 -8.38 11.40 -26.14
N ALA A 292 -9.55 10.80 -25.90
CA ALA A 292 -10.08 10.56 -24.57
C ALA A 292 -9.39 9.44 -23.78
N PRO A 293 -8.91 8.33 -24.41
CA PRO A 293 -8.28 7.26 -23.66
C PRO A 293 -6.92 7.72 -23.10
N VAL A 294 -6.86 7.82 -21.80
CA VAL A 294 -5.61 8.04 -21.04
C VAL A 294 -5.47 6.91 -20.05
N GLU A 295 -4.30 6.35 -19.97
CA GLU A 295 -3.96 5.37 -18.96
C GLU A 295 -3.38 6.07 -17.74
N TRP A 296 -4.12 6.03 -16.65
CA TRP A 296 -3.73 6.60 -15.37
C TRP A 296 -2.93 5.59 -14.57
N GLN A 297 -1.65 5.86 -14.37
CA GLN A 297 -0.77 5.02 -13.56
C GLN A 297 -0.83 5.51 -12.11
N THR A 298 -1.37 4.68 -11.23
CA THR A 298 -1.41 4.96 -9.80
C THR A 298 -0.11 4.53 -9.13
N PRO A 299 0.33 5.21 -8.06
CA PRO A 299 1.45 4.75 -7.26
C PRO A 299 1.19 3.33 -6.74
N GLU A 300 2.17 2.47 -6.88
CA GLU A 300 2.13 1.10 -6.35
C GLU A 300 2.63 1.10 -4.90
N TRP A 301 2.16 0.11 -4.15
CA TRP A 301 2.71 -0.18 -2.82
C TRP A 301 3.96 -1.05 -2.96
N GLU A 302 4.92 -0.84 -2.08
CA GLU A 302 6.09 -1.71 -1.99
C GLU A 302 5.67 -3.16 -1.70
N TRP A 303 6.40 -4.07 -2.25
CA TRP A 303 6.16 -5.49 -2.06
C TRP A 303 6.52 -5.90 -0.63
N VAL A 304 5.67 -6.73 -0.04
CA VAL A 304 5.92 -7.31 1.29
C VAL A 304 6.97 -8.43 1.17
N ASP A 305 6.92 -9.19 0.07
CA ASP A 305 7.90 -10.19 -0.29
C ASP A 305 8.28 -10.02 -1.78
N PRO A 306 9.35 -9.26 -2.06
CA PRO A 306 9.74 -8.94 -3.43
C PRO A 306 10.05 -10.17 -4.27
N GLN A 307 10.62 -11.23 -3.69
CA GLN A 307 11.04 -12.42 -4.41
C GLN A 307 9.84 -13.25 -4.88
N SER A 308 8.90 -13.52 -3.99
CA SER A 308 7.68 -14.26 -4.32
C SER A 308 6.80 -13.51 -5.31
N GLU A 309 6.67 -12.18 -5.16
CA GLU A 309 5.86 -11.36 -6.05
C GLU A 309 6.48 -11.19 -7.43
N GLN A 310 7.82 -11.13 -7.53
CA GLN A 310 8.51 -11.12 -8.82
C GLN A 310 8.33 -12.46 -9.54
N THR A 311 8.49 -13.57 -8.84
CA THR A 311 8.29 -14.92 -9.42
C THR A 311 6.84 -15.08 -9.90
N ALA A 312 5.86 -14.62 -9.13
CA ALA A 312 4.45 -14.64 -9.54
C ALA A 312 4.20 -13.79 -10.79
N SER A 313 4.80 -12.59 -10.86
CA SER A 313 4.71 -11.72 -12.04
C SER A 313 5.35 -12.36 -13.29
N GLU A 314 6.50 -13.00 -13.12
CA GLU A 314 7.17 -13.74 -14.23
C GLU A 314 6.31 -14.92 -14.70
N MET A 315 5.72 -15.69 -13.79
CA MET A 315 4.79 -16.75 -14.12
C MET A 315 3.55 -16.23 -14.86
N ALA A 316 2.98 -15.10 -14.40
CA ALA A 316 1.81 -14.48 -15.02
C ALA A 316 2.12 -14.00 -16.46
N LEU A 317 3.29 -13.41 -16.68
CA LEU A 317 3.75 -13.02 -18.02
C LEU A 317 3.98 -14.23 -18.94
N ASN A 318 4.61 -15.29 -18.42
CA ASN A 318 4.89 -16.51 -19.18
C ASN A 318 3.62 -17.31 -19.52
N SER A 319 2.60 -17.27 -18.65
CA SER A 319 1.29 -17.91 -18.88
C SER A 319 0.30 -17.02 -19.66
N PHE A 320 0.72 -15.84 -20.11
CA PHE A 320 -0.11 -14.86 -20.84
C PHE A 320 -1.36 -14.40 -20.05
N THR A 321 -1.36 -14.54 -18.72
CA THR A 321 -2.46 -14.07 -17.86
C THR A 321 -2.32 -12.60 -17.51
N ASP A 322 -1.13 -12.02 -17.68
CA ASP A 322 -0.88 -10.58 -17.49
C ASP A 322 0.03 -10.04 -18.59
N THR A 323 0.14 -8.70 -18.68
CA THR A 323 0.93 -8.00 -19.69
C THR A 323 2.03 -7.17 -19.05
N TYR A 324 3.14 -6.93 -19.78
CA TYR A 324 4.19 -6.00 -19.34
C TYR A 324 3.64 -4.60 -19.04
N GLN A 325 2.62 -4.18 -19.78
CA GLN A 325 1.96 -2.89 -19.57
C GLN A 325 1.30 -2.83 -18.21
N ASN A 326 0.54 -3.85 -17.81
CA ASN A 326 -0.11 -3.91 -16.50
C ASN A 326 0.91 -4.04 -15.37
N VAL A 327 1.90 -4.93 -15.51
CA VAL A 327 2.95 -5.14 -14.50
C VAL A 327 3.78 -3.88 -14.27
N LEU A 328 4.14 -3.15 -15.32
CA LEU A 328 4.88 -1.90 -15.21
C LEU A 328 3.97 -0.74 -14.78
N GLY A 329 2.71 -0.72 -15.26
CA GLY A 329 1.70 0.27 -14.89
C GLY A 329 1.37 0.21 -13.41
N SER A 330 1.24 -0.99 -12.82
CA SER A 330 1.03 -1.15 -11.39
C SER A 330 2.19 -0.59 -10.55
N ARG A 331 3.41 -0.58 -11.10
CA ARG A 331 4.60 0.04 -10.50
C ARG A 331 4.75 1.55 -10.78
N GLY A 332 3.74 2.16 -11.39
CA GLY A 332 3.77 3.58 -11.75
C GLY A 332 4.77 3.92 -12.87
N ARG A 333 5.18 2.91 -13.67
CA ARG A 333 6.13 3.09 -14.78
C ARG A 333 5.43 2.88 -16.12
N SER A 334 5.68 3.80 -17.05
CA SER A 334 5.18 3.64 -18.41
C SER A 334 5.91 2.50 -19.13
N PHE A 335 5.17 1.54 -19.65
CA PHE A 335 5.68 0.46 -20.50
C PHE A 335 6.56 1.01 -21.65
N ARG A 336 6.07 2.01 -22.37
CA ARG A 336 6.81 2.62 -23.49
C ARG A 336 8.15 3.19 -23.03
N SER A 337 8.17 4.00 -21.95
CA SER A 337 9.40 4.63 -21.47
C SER A 337 10.43 3.59 -21.00
N VAL A 338 10.00 2.55 -20.30
CA VAL A 338 10.88 1.47 -19.83
C VAL A 338 11.48 0.71 -21.02
N PHE A 339 10.67 0.33 -22.01
CA PHE A 339 11.15 -0.39 -23.17
C PHE A 339 12.07 0.45 -24.07
N TYR A 340 11.75 1.73 -24.29
CA TYR A 340 12.65 2.65 -24.99
C TYR A 340 13.97 2.84 -24.25
N GLN A 341 13.92 2.98 -22.93
CA GLN A 341 15.12 3.12 -22.12
C GLN A 341 15.98 1.83 -22.19
N ARG A 342 15.39 0.67 -22.02
CA ARG A 342 16.12 -0.61 -22.17
C ARG A 342 16.72 -0.79 -23.56
N ALA A 343 15.99 -0.43 -24.61
CA ALA A 343 16.54 -0.48 -25.98
C ALA A 343 17.73 0.47 -26.16
N LYS A 344 17.71 1.63 -25.51
CA LYS A 344 18.84 2.58 -25.50
C LYS A 344 20.03 2.03 -24.73
N GLU A 345 19.80 1.48 -23.56
CA GLU A 345 20.83 0.84 -22.72
C GLU A 345 21.48 -0.35 -23.43
N GLU A 346 20.69 -1.18 -24.09
CA GLU A 346 21.19 -2.34 -24.85
C GLU A 346 22.07 -1.92 -26.03
N ARG A 347 21.66 -0.86 -26.77
CA ARG A 347 22.52 -0.29 -27.84
C ARG A 347 23.81 0.27 -27.28
N MET A 348 23.76 0.94 -26.12
CA MET A 348 24.95 1.51 -25.45
C MET A 348 25.87 0.39 -24.95
N ARG A 349 25.29 -0.65 -24.34
CA ARG A 349 26.02 -1.85 -23.89
C ARG A 349 26.79 -2.50 -25.05
N LYS A 350 26.12 -2.74 -26.17
CA LYS A 350 26.74 -3.29 -27.37
C LYS A 350 27.86 -2.38 -27.95
N LYS A 351 27.61 -1.05 -27.94
CA LYS A 351 28.61 -0.07 -28.41
C LYS A 351 29.85 -0.02 -27.52
N LEU A 352 29.71 -0.25 -26.22
CA LEU A 352 30.80 -0.26 -25.25
C LEU A 352 31.47 -1.63 -25.10
N GLY A 353 30.98 -2.67 -25.81
CA GLY A 353 31.52 -4.04 -25.72
C GLY A 353 31.27 -4.69 -24.33
N LEU A 354 30.29 -4.24 -23.57
CA LEU A 354 29.94 -4.82 -22.28
C LEU A 354 29.16 -6.12 -22.48
N ILE A 355 29.68 -7.21 -21.95
CA ILE A 355 29.10 -8.55 -22.07
C ILE A 355 28.34 -8.87 -20.79
N THR A 356 27.11 -9.42 -20.91
CA THR A 356 26.35 -9.89 -19.73
C THR A 356 26.99 -11.14 -19.15
N PRO A 357 26.76 -11.44 -17.86
CA PRO A 357 27.24 -12.69 -17.26
C PRO A 357 26.80 -13.94 -18.05
N GLU A 358 25.57 -13.94 -18.59
CA GLU A 358 25.01 -15.04 -19.40
C GLU A 358 25.72 -15.16 -20.75
N GLU A 359 25.95 -14.05 -21.45
CA GLU A 359 26.72 -14.04 -22.71
C GLU A 359 28.17 -14.46 -22.46
N ARG A 360 28.76 -14.09 -21.32
CA ARG A 360 30.11 -14.54 -20.95
C ARG A 360 30.13 -16.05 -20.73
N GLN A 361 29.13 -16.60 -20.07
CA GLN A 361 29.02 -18.02 -19.79
C GLN A 361 28.78 -18.80 -21.11
N GLN A 362 27.97 -18.27 -22.03
CA GLN A 362 27.79 -18.84 -23.38
C GLN A 362 29.06 -18.77 -24.19
N GLN A 363 29.85 -17.70 -24.12
CA GLN A 363 31.13 -17.61 -24.80
C GLN A 363 32.16 -18.60 -24.25
N ILE A 364 32.19 -18.79 -22.94
CA ILE A 364 33.07 -19.77 -22.26
C ILE A 364 32.67 -21.19 -22.72
N SER A 365 31.38 -21.52 -22.70
CA SER A 365 30.89 -22.83 -23.11
C SER A 365 31.13 -23.09 -24.62
N ALA A 366 30.92 -22.07 -25.47
CA ALA A 366 31.22 -22.17 -26.89
C ALA A 366 32.72 -22.34 -27.17
N ALA A 367 33.58 -21.62 -26.44
CA ALA A 367 35.03 -21.75 -26.55
C ALA A 367 35.52 -23.13 -26.07
N GLN A 368 34.92 -23.66 -24.98
CA GLN A 368 35.20 -25.01 -24.52
C GLN A 368 34.78 -26.08 -25.55
N THR A 369 33.60 -25.91 -26.16
CA THR A 369 33.12 -26.81 -27.22
C THR A 369 33.98 -26.74 -28.47
N ALA A 370 34.46 -25.54 -28.87
CA ALA A 370 35.36 -25.34 -29.99
C ALA A 370 36.77 -25.92 -29.72
N ALA A 371 37.25 -25.85 -28.48
CA ALA A 371 38.53 -26.44 -28.07
C ALA A 371 38.51 -27.99 -28.02
N MET A 372 37.32 -28.59 -27.91
CA MET A 372 37.10 -30.03 -27.91
C MET A 372 36.80 -30.58 -29.34
N ALA A 373 36.71 -29.73 -30.36
CA ALA A 373 36.56 -30.19 -31.75
C ALA A 373 37.90 -30.79 -32.23
N PRO A 374 37.93 -32.04 -32.74
CA PRO A 374 39.17 -32.64 -33.26
C PRO A 374 39.70 -31.84 -34.42
N ALA A 375 41.01 -31.52 -34.40
CA ALA A 375 41.68 -30.90 -35.54
C ALA A 375 41.60 -31.84 -36.75
N GLU A 376 40.98 -31.40 -37.82
CA GLU A 376 41.02 -32.08 -39.12
C GLU A 376 42.47 -32.09 -39.61
N SER A 377 43.08 -33.25 -39.63
CA SER A 377 44.33 -33.51 -40.33
C SER A 377 44.04 -33.84 -41.81
N PRO A 378 44.85 -33.35 -42.76
CA PRO A 378 44.55 -33.56 -44.16
C PRO A 378 44.93 -34.99 -44.66
N THR A 379 43.94 -35.59 -45.31
CA THR A 379 43.99 -36.65 -46.31
C THR A 379 45.16 -37.65 -46.35
N ALA A 380 44.86 -38.92 -46.08
CA ALA A 380 45.45 -40.08 -46.84
C ALA A 380 44.41 -41.18 -46.98
N GLN A 381 44.42 -41.74 -48.17
CA GLN A 381 43.49 -42.71 -48.77
C GLN A 381 43.55 -44.11 -48.15
N SER A 382 42.40 -44.75 -48.19
CA SER A 382 42.20 -46.19 -48.52
C SER A 382 42.22 -47.26 -47.42
N SER A 383 41.04 -47.82 -47.35
CA SER A 383 40.66 -49.26 -47.31
C SER A 383 40.06 -49.81 -46.04
N PRO A 384 39.06 -50.69 -46.11
CA PRO A 384 38.06 -50.96 -45.11
C PRO A 384 38.44 -52.18 -44.24
N THR A 385 38.23 -52.09 -42.99
CA THR A 385 38.21 -53.30 -42.12
C THR A 385 37.36 -53.02 -40.81
N GLN A 386 36.35 -53.80 -40.72
CA GLN A 386 35.57 -54.28 -39.54
C GLN A 386 35.33 -53.44 -38.35
N PRO A 387 34.15 -53.56 -37.71
CA PRO A 387 33.68 -52.76 -36.58
C PRO A 387 34.24 -53.27 -35.25
N GLN A 388 34.91 -52.42 -34.51
CA GLN A 388 35.17 -52.61 -33.09
C GLN A 388 34.26 -51.75 -32.27
N GLU A 389 33.57 -52.38 -31.33
CA GLU A 389 32.79 -51.77 -30.27
C GLU A 389 33.62 -50.74 -29.52
N GLN A 390 33.19 -49.48 -29.58
CA GLN A 390 33.67 -48.45 -28.66
C GLN A 390 32.65 -48.28 -27.55
N ARG A 391 33.03 -48.72 -26.37
CA ARG A 391 32.38 -48.31 -25.11
C ARG A 391 32.42 -46.80 -24.95
N GLN A 392 31.28 -46.14 -25.09
CA GLN A 392 31.11 -44.75 -24.73
C GLN A 392 30.83 -44.66 -23.24
N THR A 393 31.79 -44.10 -22.49
CA THR A 393 31.57 -43.62 -21.13
C THR A 393 31.04 -42.18 -21.17
N GLY A 394 29.76 -42.00 -21.17
CA GLY A 394 29.12 -40.71 -21.11
C GLY A 394 27.82 -40.82 -20.29
N SER A 395 27.92 -40.67 -18.98
CA SER A 395 26.81 -40.87 -18.05
C SER A 395 25.74 -39.77 -18.04
N GLY A 396 25.83 -38.77 -18.93
CA GLY A 396 24.87 -37.67 -19.00
C GLY A 396 23.85 -37.75 -20.14
N GLU A 397 24.20 -38.31 -21.27
CA GLU A 397 23.32 -38.44 -22.44
C GLU A 397 22.42 -39.69 -22.42
N MET A 398 22.72 -40.66 -21.56
CA MET A 398 21.94 -41.89 -21.44
C MET A 398 20.56 -41.72 -20.82
N MET A 399 20.26 -40.58 -20.19
CA MET A 399 18.99 -40.41 -19.46
C MET A 399 17.93 -39.56 -20.18
N GLY A 400 18.19 -39.06 -21.37
CA GLY A 400 17.21 -38.23 -22.13
C GLY A 400 16.92 -36.87 -21.54
N LEU A 401 17.66 -36.48 -20.46
CA LEU A 401 17.56 -35.20 -19.77
C LEU A 401 18.80 -34.37 -20.05
N SER A 402 18.65 -33.04 -20.22
CA SER A 402 19.81 -32.17 -20.22
C SER A 402 20.48 -32.20 -18.83
N THR A 403 21.82 -32.08 -18.81
CA THR A 403 22.61 -32.12 -17.55
C THR A 403 22.11 -31.17 -16.48
N LEU A 404 21.56 -30.01 -16.90
CA LEU A 404 20.95 -29.03 -16.00
C LEU A 404 19.63 -29.50 -15.40
N GLN A 405 18.79 -30.18 -16.17
CA GLN A 405 17.52 -30.73 -15.68
C GLN A 405 17.76 -31.92 -14.74
N PHE A 406 18.75 -32.77 -15.04
CA PHE A 406 19.16 -33.85 -14.17
C PHE A 406 19.66 -33.36 -12.81
N ASN A 407 20.56 -32.36 -12.79
CA ASN A 407 21.08 -31.79 -11.55
C ASN A 407 20.00 -31.10 -10.72
N ARG A 408 19.04 -30.44 -11.36
CA ARG A 408 17.91 -29.79 -10.68
C ARG A 408 16.98 -30.80 -10.01
N ASN A 409 16.77 -31.93 -10.64
CA ASN A 409 15.82 -32.96 -10.15
C ASN A 409 16.50 -34.11 -9.41
N ARG A 410 17.84 -34.11 -9.28
CA ARG A 410 18.63 -35.20 -8.69
C ARG A 410 18.13 -35.66 -7.32
N LYS A 411 17.80 -34.71 -6.42
CA LYS A 411 17.29 -35.07 -5.08
C LYS A 411 15.89 -35.73 -5.14
N ALA A 412 15.05 -35.29 -6.06
CA ALA A 412 13.71 -35.85 -6.24
C ALA A 412 13.78 -37.25 -6.88
N ILE A 413 14.66 -37.46 -7.86
CA ILE A 413 14.92 -38.75 -8.48
C ILE A 413 15.45 -39.75 -7.45
N ALA A 414 16.48 -39.34 -6.68
CA ALA A 414 17.07 -40.18 -5.63
C ALA A 414 16.03 -40.59 -4.57
N LYS A 415 15.21 -39.67 -4.11
CA LYS A 415 14.16 -39.95 -3.13
C LYS A 415 13.09 -40.90 -3.68
N THR A 416 12.69 -40.75 -4.94
CA THR A 416 11.70 -41.62 -5.58
C THR A 416 12.23 -43.07 -5.73
N LEU A 417 13.52 -43.23 -6.04
CA LEU A 417 14.14 -44.55 -6.11
C LEU A 417 14.30 -45.18 -4.74
N GLU A 418 14.64 -44.40 -3.71
CA GLU A 418 14.68 -44.87 -2.32
C GLU A 418 13.29 -45.28 -1.79
N ASP A 419 12.25 -44.47 -2.07
CA ASP A 419 10.87 -44.79 -1.70
C ASP A 419 10.35 -46.05 -2.43
N LEU A 420 10.81 -46.30 -3.66
CA LEU A 420 10.51 -47.51 -4.42
C LEU A 420 11.24 -48.73 -3.81
N ALA A 421 12.53 -48.62 -3.51
CA ALA A 421 13.33 -49.67 -2.89
C ALA A 421 12.75 -50.06 -1.50
N ASN A 422 12.29 -49.07 -0.74
CA ASN A 422 11.63 -49.29 0.56
C ASN A 422 10.17 -49.75 0.45
N LYS A 423 9.65 -49.95 -0.76
CA LYS A 423 8.24 -50.35 -1.05
C LYS A 423 7.19 -49.36 -0.54
N THR A 424 7.54 -48.11 -0.35
CA THR A 424 6.63 -47.05 0.09
C THR A 424 5.75 -46.53 -1.05
N ILE A 425 6.25 -46.62 -2.32
CA ILE A 425 5.51 -46.30 -3.54
C ILE A 425 5.46 -47.51 -4.49
N SER A 426 4.45 -47.52 -5.36
CA SER A 426 4.35 -48.57 -6.39
C SER A 426 5.22 -48.26 -7.61
N GLN A 427 5.62 -49.30 -8.35
CA GLN A 427 6.36 -49.17 -9.61
C GLN A 427 5.64 -48.23 -10.60
N THR A 428 4.31 -48.29 -10.65
CA THR A 428 3.49 -47.45 -11.50
C THR A 428 3.60 -45.94 -11.12
N GLN A 429 3.63 -45.64 -9.83
CA GLN A 429 3.80 -44.29 -9.33
C GLN A 429 5.20 -43.73 -9.62
N ALA A 430 6.23 -44.56 -9.39
CA ALA A 430 7.61 -44.19 -9.71
C ALA A 430 7.78 -43.92 -11.24
N ARG A 431 7.18 -44.78 -12.08
CA ARG A 431 7.20 -44.61 -13.53
C ARG A 431 6.56 -43.29 -13.98
N VAL A 432 5.37 -42.98 -13.47
CA VAL A 432 4.66 -41.73 -13.79
C VAL A 432 5.48 -40.52 -13.36
N PHE A 433 6.07 -40.55 -12.18
CA PHE A 433 6.88 -39.46 -11.67
C PHE A 433 8.16 -39.23 -12.50
N LEU A 434 8.93 -40.29 -12.77
CA LEU A 434 10.16 -40.21 -13.55
C LEU A 434 9.90 -39.78 -14.99
N SER A 435 8.79 -40.25 -15.61
CA SER A 435 8.36 -39.79 -16.94
C SER A 435 7.93 -38.34 -16.94
N SER A 436 7.32 -37.83 -15.84
CA SER A 436 6.90 -36.40 -15.71
C SER A 436 8.11 -35.45 -15.64
N ILE A 437 9.26 -35.94 -15.23
CA ILE A 437 10.52 -35.17 -15.18
C ILE A 437 11.18 -35.11 -16.57
N GLY A 438 10.68 -35.87 -17.57
CA GLY A 438 11.18 -35.86 -18.96
C GLY A 438 12.21 -36.94 -19.24
N MET A 439 12.28 -38.01 -18.44
CA MET A 439 13.15 -39.17 -18.70
C MET A 439 12.54 -40.04 -19.78
N SER A 440 13.41 -40.65 -20.64
CA SER A 440 12.97 -41.58 -21.66
C SER A 440 12.42 -42.87 -21.02
N ALA A 441 11.47 -43.54 -21.71
CA ALA A 441 10.82 -44.73 -21.19
C ALA A 441 11.81 -45.86 -20.88
N GLU A 442 12.84 -46.00 -21.71
CA GLU A 442 13.89 -47.03 -21.53
C GLU A 442 14.71 -46.79 -20.25
N ASN A 443 15.07 -45.53 -19.99
CA ASN A 443 15.83 -45.15 -18.81
C ASN A 443 15.01 -45.22 -17.50
N VAL A 444 13.72 -44.93 -17.59
CA VAL A 444 12.80 -45.09 -16.48
C VAL A 444 12.68 -46.57 -16.07
N GLU A 445 12.56 -47.47 -17.02
CA GLU A 445 12.51 -48.90 -16.77
C GLU A 445 13.82 -49.48 -16.22
N ALA A 446 14.95 -49.04 -16.76
CA ALA A 446 16.26 -49.42 -16.24
C ALA A 446 16.45 -49.01 -14.77
N LEU A 447 16.14 -47.79 -14.40
CA LEU A 447 16.27 -47.28 -13.04
C LEU A 447 15.28 -47.94 -12.05
N ILE A 448 14.09 -48.29 -12.51
CA ILE A 448 13.10 -49.02 -11.68
C ILE A 448 13.57 -50.41 -11.42
N ASN A 449 14.09 -51.11 -12.43
CA ASN A 449 14.60 -52.48 -12.25
C ASN A 449 15.85 -52.50 -11.35
N ASP A 450 16.79 -51.57 -11.56
CA ASP A 450 17.97 -51.44 -10.69
C ASP A 450 17.61 -51.12 -9.22
N ALA A 451 16.57 -50.32 -8.99
CA ALA A 451 16.08 -50.02 -7.65
C ALA A 451 15.41 -51.22 -6.97
N ILE A 452 14.79 -52.14 -7.75
CA ILE A 452 14.14 -53.34 -7.23
C ILE A 452 15.17 -54.45 -6.94
N ASP A 453 16.17 -54.60 -7.79
CA ASP A 453 17.22 -55.62 -7.68
C ASP A 453 18.26 -55.27 -6.60
N GLY A 454 18.13 -54.14 -5.91
CA GLY A 454 19.01 -53.71 -4.83
C GLY A 454 20.44 -53.38 -5.25
N SER A 455 20.68 -53.20 -6.57
CA SER A 455 21.97 -52.88 -7.16
C SER A 455 22.27 -51.38 -7.15
N VAL A 456 21.35 -50.54 -6.73
CA VAL A 456 21.55 -49.09 -6.61
C VAL A 456 22.39 -48.80 -5.36
N ASP A 457 23.70 -48.68 -5.56
CA ASP A 457 24.53 -47.89 -4.67
C ASP A 457 23.96 -46.45 -4.71
N THR A 458 23.41 -45.97 -3.59
CA THR A 458 22.66 -44.69 -3.44
C THR A 458 23.52 -43.44 -3.74
N LYS A 459 24.70 -43.62 -4.25
CA LYS A 459 25.57 -42.57 -4.77
C LYS A 459 25.36 -42.41 -6.28
N LEU A 460 24.32 -41.65 -6.66
CA LEU A 460 24.31 -41.05 -7.99
C LEU A 460 25.66 -40.38 -8.24
N PRO A 461 26.32 -40.59 -9.39
CA PRO A 461 27.64 -40.07 -9.68
C PRO A 461 27.70 -38.58 -9.41
N GLU A 462 28.65 -38.17 -8.55
CA GLU A 462 28.95 -36.75 -8.34
C GLU A 462 29.44 -36.19 -9.67
N ALA A 463 28.74 -35.18 -10.17
CA ALA A 463 29.30 -34.38 -11.25
C ALA A 463 30.58 -33.74 -10.68
N SER A 464 31.71 -34.15 -11.24
CA SER A 464 33.03 -33.60 -10.89
C SER A 464 32.92 -32.08 -10.96
N ASP A 465 33.20 -31.41 -9.87
CA ASP A 465 33.55 -30.00 -9.81
C ASP A 465 34.78 -29.80 -10.72
N ALA A 466 34.54 -29.41 -11.95
CA ALA A 466 35.54 -28.83 -12.81
C ALA A 466 35.28 -27.33 -12.82
N VAL A 467 36.17 -26.63 -12.14
CA VAL A 467 36.45 -25.21 -12.01
C VAL A 467 36.11 -24.37 -13.24
#